data_45681349d21a89888770866b2b43af56
#
_entry.id   45681349d21a89888770866b2b43af56
#
_cell.length_a   1.000
_cell.length_b   1.000
_cell.length_c   1.000
_cell.angle_alpha   90.00
_cell.angle_beta   90.00
_cell.angle_gamma   90.00
#
_symmetry.space_group_name_H-M   'P 1'
#
loop_
_entity.id
_entity.type
_entity.pdbx_description
1 polymer ?
#
loop_
_entity_poly.entity_id
_entity_poly.type
_entity_poly.pdbx_seq_one_letter_code
_entity_poly.pdbx_strand_id
1 'polypeptide(L)'
;MENRYLTADLLIIGGGSAGCMAAIRALELNPDLKVVIFEKGDIKYSGSIARGMDALNIVAIPNFTSPELYLEAITEGCQGVVDASPSYRMAARSFELLRKLQGWGVYFPTDASGRFRTLKYHVKGEFQTAMEEPDLKVMISGMALKKGARAVNRVMGLSLLRNDGRVAGAVGLNVRTGELVICSAKAVILCAGGQARFSLPNSGYLYGTFDYPGNSGDGYVMAFEAGAGLTGMEHARRTILIKDANMPLLAITVTRGGRVMDIFDNILMENEVNEMHSMEEAVTKGHGPLRIRLSHLKPEVIEEIEHVLFSTERPVQERFFKGRGVDFRKRDIELWPTEAQLCGGHGMAGALVNARAETGVPGLYAAGDVACVPKQHLTGAFVFGEVAAEGAVEYIAAQPSVKLDEGHVKKVEQERNRRFTKAGREIQVQELEYKVRRLIGDYVISPKNEYKLKNWLEWAGRFETEIRERVVVQNGHELSKLYEVENIVRCATLSALASLERKESRWGDAHRRVDYPKRDDKKYRCHIVLRKDGEGEIRVGTRPIVGLDGKEGAA
;
A
#
# COMPACT_ATOMS: atom_id res chain seq x y z
N MET A 1 -31.81 -8.05 5.54
CA MET A 1 -30.69 -7.59 6.40
C MET A 1 -30.91 -6.12 6.66
N GLU A 2 -30.94 -5.72 7.93
CA GLU A 2 -31.08 -4.32 8.31
C GLU A 2 -29.77 -3.56 8.04
N ASN A 3 -29.89 -2.26 7.76
CA ASN A 3 -28.73 -1.38 7.56
C ASN A 3 -28.43 -0.65 8.87
N ARG A 4 -27.15 -0.43 9.17
CA ARG A 4 -26.69 0.33 10.32
C ARG A 4 -26.28 1.73 9.92
N TYR A 5 -26.81 2.75 10.59
CA TYR A 5 -26.52 4.15 10.32
C TYR A 5 -25.64 4.75 11.41
N LEU A 6 -24.64 5.52 10.99
CA LEU A 6 -23.70 6.23 11.83
C LEU A 6 -23.54 7.68 11.34
N THR A 7 -23.14 8.55 12.25
CA THR A 7 -22.81 9.94 11.96
C THR A 7 -21.45 10.28 12.58
N ALA A 8 -20.58 10.90 11.80
CA ALA A 8 -19.26 11.37 12.22
C ALA A 8 -19.02 12.80 11.69
N ASP A 9 -18.06 13.50 12.28
CA ASP A 9 -17.45 14.67 11.65
C ASP A 9 -16.37 14.20 10.66
N LEU A 10 -15.54 13.25 11.07
CA LEU A 10 -14.49 12.65 10.28
C LEU A 10 -14.68 11.13 10.21
N LEU A 11 -14.75 10.60 8.98
CA LEU A 11 -14.69 9.16 8.73
C LEU A 11 -13.32 8.78 8.17
N ILE A 12 -12.70 7.76 8.75
CA ILE A 12 -11.43 7.20 8.29
C ILE A 12 -11.70 5.79 7.76
N ILE A 13 -11.28 5.48 6.55
CA ILE A 13 -11.42 4.15 5.93
C ILE A 13 -10.08 3.43 6.01
N GLY A 14 -9.97 2.48 6.94
CA GLY A 14 -8.79 1.70 7.26
C GLY A 14 -8.10 2.18 8.53
N GLY A 15 -8.02 1.29 9.52
CA GLY A 15 -7.38 1.51 10.83
C GLY A 15 -5.92 1.06 10.88
N GLY A 16 -5.19 1.11 9.73
CA GLY A 16 -3.75 0.86 9.66
C GLY A 16 -2.90 1.96 10.29
N SER A 17 -1.61 2.04 9.93
CA SER A 17 -0.68 3.05 10.44
C SER A 17 -1.18 4.48 10.19
N ALA A 18 -1.52 4.79 8.93
CA ALA A 18 -2.00 6.11 8.54
C ALA A 18 -3.33 6.46 9.23
N GLY A 19 -4.28 5.52 9.27
CA GLY A 19 -5.60 5.77 9.85
C GLY A 19 -5.57 5.96 11.37
N CYS A 20 -4.77 5.19 12.09
CA CYS A 20 -4.58 5.41 13.53
C CYS A 20 -3.93 6.77 13.81
N MET A 21 -2.88 7.14 13.05
CA MET A 21 -2.22 8.42 13.21
C MET A 21 -3.14 9.60 12.85
N ALA A 22 -3.95 9.46 11.78
CA ALA A 22 -4.94 10.45 11.41
C ALA A 22 -5.98 10.67 12.52
N ALA A 23 -6.48 9.59 13.13
CA ALA A 23 -7.42 9.68 14.24
C ALA A 23 -6.80 10.36 15.47
N ILE A 24 -5.55 9.97 15.82
CA ILE A 24 -4.82 10.57 16.93
C ILE A 24 -4.65 12.07 16.69
N ARG A 25 -4.17 12.46 15.50
CA ARG A 25 -3.91 13.87 15.18
C ARG A 25 -5.18 14.71 15.13
N ALA A 26 -6.25 14.19 14.52
CA ALA A 26 -7.53 14.89 14.49
C ALA A 26 -8.07 15.22 15.89
N LEU A 27 -7.97 14.25 16.82
CA LEU A 27 -8.41 14.41 18.20
C LEU A 27 -7.41 15.21 19.06
N GLU A 28 -6.14 15.32 18.66
CA GLU A 28 -5.18 16.29 19.25
C GLU A 28 -5.55 17.73 18.88
N LEU A 29 -6.00 17.96 17.65
CA LEU A 29 -6.38 19.26 17.13
C LEU A 29 -7.76 19.71 17.65
N ASN A 30 -8.71 18.79 17.72
CA ASN A 30 -10.03 19.05 18.24
C ASN A 30 -10.60 17.79 18.94
N PRO A 31 -10.56 17.76 20.28
CA PRO A 31 -11.03 16.61 21.08
C PRO A 31 -12.54 16.34 20.97
N ASP A 32 -13.33 17.31 20.53
CA ASP A 32 -14.80 17.20 20.45
C ASP A 32 -15.27 16.56 19.14
N LEU A 33 -14.35 16.28 18.18
CA LEU A 33 -14.69 15.66 16.92
C LEU A 33 -15.21 14.23 17.10
N LYS A 34 -16.28 13.92 16.40
CA LYS A 34 -16.76 12.55 16.25
C LYS A 34 -15.96 11.85 15.14
N VAL A 35 -14.89 11.13 15.52
CA VAL A 35 -14.05 10.37 14.60
C VAL A 35 -14.48 8.92 14.58
N VAL A 36 -14.86 8.41 13.39
CA VAL A 36 -15.22 7.01 13.16
C VAL A 36 -14.18 6.39 12.22
N ILE A 37 -13.74 5.17 12.54
CA ILE A 37 -12.81 4.37 11.70
C ILE A 37 -13.54 3.12 11.22
N PHE A 38 -13.69 2.94 9.92
CA PHE A 38 -14.06 1.65 9.34
C PHE A 38 -12.81 0.79 9.18
N GLU A 39 -12.81 -0.37 9.82
CA GLU A 39 -11.69 -1.31 9.75
C GLU A 39 -12.17 -2.68 9.27
N LYS A 40 -11.63 -3.14 8.14
CA LYS A 40 -12.01 -4.40 7.50
C LYS A 40 -11.70 -5.63 8.35
N GLY A 41 -10.61 -5.58 9.12
CA GLY A 41 -10.21 -6.60 10.08
C GLY A 41 -10.56 -6.22 11.52
N ASP A 42 -9.54 -6.18 12.35
CA ASP A 42 -9.58 -5.67 13.72
C ASP A 42 -8.51 -4.59 13.87
N ILE A 43 -8.87 -3.44 14.42
CA ILE A 43 -7.98 -2.28 14.49
C ILE A 43 -6.67 -2.57 15.24
N LYS A 44 -6.65 -3.54 16.15
CA LYS A 44 -5.43 -3.90 16.89
C LYS A 44 -4.48 -4.80 16.12
N TYR A 45 -5.00 -5.61 15.15
CA TYR A 45 -4.26 -6.72 14.57
C TYR A 45 -4.26 -6.71 13.04
N SER A 46 -4.84 -5.71 12.39
CA SER A 46 -4.85 -5.55 10.94
C SER A 46 -3.85 -4.50 10.45
N GLY A 47 -3.58 -4.53 9.14
CA GLY A 47 -2.61 -3.66 8.49
C GLY A 47 -1.18 -4.20 8.51
N SER A 48 -0.32 -3.63 7.67
CA SER A 48 1.01 -4.17 7.39
C SER A 48 1.94 -4.21 8.60
N ILE A 49 1.83 -3.25 9.53
CA ILE A 49 2.66 -3.20 10.74
C ILE A 49 2.19 -4.12 11.87
N ALA A 50 1.06 -4.81 11.72
CA ALA A 50 0.59 -5.77 12.73
C ALA A 50 1.54 -6.98 12.91
N ARG A 51 2.55 -7.10 12.06
CA ARG A 51 3.55 -8.15 12.08
C ARG A 51 4.87 -7.76 12.78
N GLY A 52 4.96 -6.54 13.31
CA GLY A 52 6.17 -5.95 13.86
C GLY A 52 6.90 -5.06 12.83
N MET A 53 7.79 -4.20 13.33
CA MET A 53 8.62 -3.30 12.52
C MET A 53 9.98 -3.11 13.20
N ASP A 54 11.04 -3.09 12.37
CA ASP A 54 12.44 -2.96 12.79
C ASP A 54 13.01 -1.55 12.55
N ALA A 55 12.30 -0.71 11.81
CA ALA A 55 12.82 0.62 11.45
C ALA A 55 11.72 1.61 11.04
N LEU A 56 12.05 2.89 11.17
CA LEU A 56 11.48 3.97 10.36
C LEU A 56 12.31 4.13 9.10
N ASN A 57 11.69 3.97 7.95
CA ASN A 57 12.39 3.87 6.65
C ASN A 57 12.94 5.20 6.15
N ILE A 58 12.36 6.32 6.60
CA ILE A 58 12.73 7.66 6.14
C ILE A 58 12.76 8.58 7.34
N VAL A 59 13.96 8.97 7.76
CA VAL A 59 14.16 9.99 8.80
C VAL A 59 15.27 10.94 8.37
N ALA A 60 14.95 12.20 8.16
CA ALA A 60 15.92 13.26 7.92
C ALA A 60 16.45 13.77 9.28
N ILE A 61 17.54 13.17 9.74
CA ILE A 61 18.13 13.49 11.04
C ILE A 61 18.93 14.80 10.94
N PRO A 62 18.63 15.86 11.74
CA PRO A 62 19.35 17.11 11.71
C PRO A 62 20.87 16.93 11.89
N ASN A 63 21.66 17.68 11.13
CA ASN A 63 23.14 17.64 11.09
C ASN A 63 23.74 16.32 10.57
N PHE A 64 22.91 15.39 10.07
CA PHE A 64 23.36 14.13 9.47
C PHE A 64 22.79 13.91 8.08
N THR A 65 21.47 14.04 7.92
CA THR A 65 20.75 13.98 6.63
C THR A 65 19.81 15.17 6.53
N SER A 66 19.23 15.40 5.34
CA SER A 66 18.26 16.50 5.15
C SER A 66 17.09 16.10 4.26
N PRO A 67 15.96 16.83 4.33
CA PRO A 67 14.83 16.64 3.42
C PRO A 67 15.20 16.84 1.95
N GLU A 68 16.11 17.77 1.64
CA GLU A 68 16.62 18.04 0.30
C GLU A 68 17.40 16.84 -0.24
N LEU A 69 18.32 16.30 0.58
CA LEU A 69 19.08 15.10 0.22
C LEU A 69 18.14 13.88 -0.01
N TYR A 70 17.09 13.76 0.82
CA TYR A 70 16.08 12.72 0.59
C TYR A 70 15.34 12.93 -0.73
N LEU A 71 14.95 14.17 -1.05
CA LEU A 71 14.28 14.47 -2.31
C LEU A 71 15.15 14.10 -3.52
N GLU A 72 16.45 14.37 -3.47
CA GLU A 72 17.39 13.94 -4.50
C GLU A 72 17.43 12.41 -4.59
N ALA A 73 17.56 11.72 -3.47
CA ALA A 73 17.63 10.26 -3.41
C ALA A 73 16.37 9.59 -3.97
N ILE A 74 15.18 10.06 -3.58
CA ILE A 74 13.92 9.47 -4.03
C ILE A 74 13.64 9.82 -5.51
N THR A 75 14.04 10.99 -5.97
CA THR A 75 13.91 11.38 -7.38
C THR A 75 14.77 10.47 -8.26
N GLU A 76 16.00 10.19 -7.85
CA GLU A 76 16.86 9.23 -8.55
C GLU A 76 16.28 7.80 -8.50
N GLY A 77 15.89 7.33 -7.31
CA GLY A 77 15.33 5.99 -7.11
C GLY A 77 13.97 5.77 -7.79
N CYS A 78 13.23 6.81 -8.12
CA CYS A 78 12.01 6.77 -8.92
C CYS A 78 12.23 7.20 -10.38
N GLN A 79 13.50 7.30 -10.81
CA GLN A 79 13.90 7.64 -12.17
C GLN A 79 13.21 8.92 -12.68
N GLY A 80 13.13 9.93 -11.82
CA GLY A 80 12.63 11.26 -12.13
C GLY A 80 11.10 11.44 -12.08
N VAL A 81 10.31 10.42 -11.79
CA VAL A 81 8.84 10.53 -11.71
C VAL A 81 8.40 10.65 -10.23
N VAL A 82 8.55 11.84 -9.67
CA VAL A 82 8.24 12.16 -8.28
C VAL A 82 7.74 13.59 -8.17
N ASP A 83 6.59 13.79 -7.54
CA ASP A 83 6.19 15.13 -7.09
C ASP A 83 7.06 15.55 -5.90
N ALA A 84 7.75 16.67 -6.03
CA ALA A 84 8.72 17.10 -5.05
C ALA A 84 8.07 17.53 -3.72
N SER A 85 6.97 18.27 -3.80
CA SER A 85 6.33 18.88 -2.63
C SER A 85 5.82 17.86 -1.60
N PRO A 86 5.05 16.79 -1.94
CA PRO A 86 4.65 15.79 -0.96
C PRO A 86 5.85 14.98 -0.43
N SER A 87 6.83 14.61 -1.28
CA SER A 87 8.00 13.85 -0.85
C SER A 87 8.89 14.65 0.12
N TYR A 88 9.09 15.92 -0.16
CA TYR A 88 9.81 16.82 0.71
C TYR A 88 9.10 17.01 2.06
N ARG A 89 7.77 17.25 2.04
CA ARG A 89 6.99 17.41 3.28
C ARG A 89 7.09 16.20 4.19
N MET A 90 7.06 15.01 3.63
CA MET A 90 7.26 13.78 4.38
C MET A 90 8.61 13.75 5.08
N ALA A 91 9.69 13.99 4.34
CA ALA A 91 11.04 13.99 4.90
C ALA A 91 11.23 15.09 5.95
N ALA A 92 10.72 16.29 5.69
CA ALA A 92 10.83 17.44 6.61
C ALA A 92 10.15 17.19 7.98
N ARG A 93 9.07 16.39 8.02
CA ARG A 93 8.37 16.04 9.27
C ARG A 93 8.85 14.75 9.92
N SER A 94 9.72 14.00 9.26
CA SER A 94 10.10 12.64 9.68
C SER A 94 10.85 12.61 11.03
N PHE A 95 11.69 13.59 11.31
CA PHE A 95 12.41 13.63 12.59
C PHE A 95 11.49 14.02 13.75
N GLU A 96 10.55 14.94 13.54
CA GLU A 96 9.50 15.25 14.52
C GLU A 96 8.65 14.02 14.85
N LEU A 97 8.28 13.25 13.82
CA LEU A 97 7.60 11.96 13.99
C LEU A 97 8.42 11.00 14.86
N LEU A 98 9.73 10.83 14.58
CA LEU A 98 10.59 9.97 15.39
C LEU A 98 10.56 10.40 16.86
N ARG A 99 10.70 11.71 17.13
CA ARG A 99 10.65 12.26 18.49
C ARG A 99 9.29 12.04 19.16
N LYS A 100 8.20 12.15 18.39
CA LYS A 100 6.84 11.84 18.86
C LYS A 100 6.71 10.38 19.28
N LEU A 101 7.20 9.46 18.46
CA LEU A 101 7.19 8.02 18.78
C LEU A 101 8.06 7.70 20.01
N GLN A 102 9.24 8.32 20.15
CA GLN A 102 10.06 8.21 21.37
C GLN A 102 9.29 8.69 22.61
N GLY A 103 8.58 9.81 22.49
CA GLY A 103 7.73 10.33 23.57
C GLY A 103 6.59 9.37 23.97
N TRP A 104 6.21 8.45 23.08
CA TRP A 104 5.26 7.39 23.36
C TRP A 104 5.89 6.10 23.90
N GLY A 105 7.23 6.05 24.03
CA GLY A 105 7.97 4.92 24.57
C GLY A 105 8.57 4.00 23.52
N VAL A 106 8.47 4.31 22.22
CA VAL A 106 9.14 3.53 21.17
C VAL A 106 10.65 3.70 21.29
N TYR A 107 11.35 2.57 21.35
CA TYR A 107 12.80 2.58 21.48
C TYR A 107 13.48 2.66 20.11
N PHE A 108 14.40 3.63 20.00
CA PHE A 108 15.27 3.81 18.84
C PHE A 108 16.72 3.62 19.30
N PRO A 109 17.40 2.53 18.88
CA PRO A 109 18.78 2.26 19.27
C PRO A 109 19.74 3.38 18.90
N THR A 110 20.71 3.65 19.79
CA THR A 110 21.79 4.62 19.56
C THR A 110 23.14 3.97 19.71
N ASP A 111 24.17 4.56 19.09
CA ASP A 111 25.57 4.19 19.33
C ASP A 111 26.09 4.76 20.67
N ALA A 112 27.34 4.44 21.01
CA ALA A 112 27.97 4.93 22.25
C ALA A 112 28.11 6.45 22.31
N SER A 113 28.00 7.18 21.21
CA SER A 113 27.99 8.66 21.15
C SER A 113 26.59 9.26 21.25
N GLY A 114 25.54 8.42 21.37
CA GLY A 114 24.14 8.86 21.43
C GLY A 114 23.52 9.15 20.06
N ARG A 115 24.18 8.82 18.95
CA ARG A 115 23.61 8.97 17.60
C ARG A 115 22.71 7.78 17.30
N PHE A 116 21.56 8.06 16.65
CA PHE A 116 20.65 7.02 16.18
C PHE A 116 21.37 6.04 15.26
N ARG A 117 21.06 4.76 15.42
CA ARG A 117 21.53 3.71 14.53
C ARG A 117 20.79 3.80 13.19
N THR A 118 21.53 4.07 12.12
CA THR A 118 20.99 4.20 10.77
C THR A 118 21.47 3.08 9.86
N LEU A 119 20.75 2.84 8.79
CA LEU A 119 21.04 1.85 7.75
C LEU A 119 20.95 2.50 6.38
N LYS A 120 21.85 2.11 5.49
CA LYS A 120 21.86 2.58 4.10
C LYS A 120 20.84 1.79 3.28
N TYR A 121 19.70 2.37 3.03
CA TYR A 121 18.62 1.80 2.23
C TYR A 121 18.36 2.56 0.92
N HIS A 122 18.68 3.84 0.85
CA HIS A 122 18.52 4.69 -0.32
C HIS A 122 19.86 4.91 -1.02
N VAL A 123 19.79 5.22 -2.31
CA VAL A 123 20.99 5.47 -3.14
C VAL A 123 21.88 6.61 -2.62
N LYS A 124 21.29 7.58 -1.90
CA LYS A 124 21.97 8.69 -1.27
C LYS A 124 21.54 8.82 0.18
N GLY A 125 22.49 8.87 1.09
CA GLY A 125 22.25 9.07 2.52
C GLY A 125 21.67 7.85 3.26
N GLU A 126 21.74 7.93 4.58
CA GLU A 126 21.26 6.91 5.51
C GLU A 126 19.99 7.40 6.19
N PHE A 127 18.85 7.13 5.60
CA PHE A 127 17.55 7.60 6.08
C PHE A 127 16.79 6.57 6.92
N GLN A 128 17.13 5.29 6.82
CA GLN A 128 16.47 4.26 7.61
C GLN A 128 17.04 4.25 9.04
N THR A 129 16.18 4.52 10.02
CA THR A 129 16.56 4.55 11.44
C THR A 129 16.01 3.32 12.15
N ALA A 130 16.88 2.55 12.80
CA ALA A 130 16.51 1.34 13.54
C ALA A 130 15.51 1.67 14.65
N MET A 131 14.55 0.76 14.85
CA MET A 131 13.47 0.87 15.84
C MET A 131 13.18 -0.51 16.42
N GLU A 132 12.92 -0.60 17.71
CA GLU A 132 12.57 -1.85 18.37
C GLU A 132 11.21 -1.70 19.07
N GLU A 133 10.13 -2.00 18.33
CA GLU A 133 8.76 -1.96 18.85
C GLU A 133 7.89 -3.02 18.14
N PRO A 134 7.89 -4.28 18.62
CA PRO A 134 7.09 -5.33 18.01
C PRO A 134 5.58 -5.10 18.13
N ASP A 135 5.13 -4.36 19.15
CA ASP A 135 3.72 -4.08 19.44
C ASP A 135 3.24 -2.70 18.98
N LEU A 136 4.00 -2.05 18.08
CA LEU A 136 3.70 -0.72 17.56
C LEU A 136 2.24 -0.57 17.12
N LYS A 137 1.70 -1.58 16.45
CA LYS A 137 0.30 -1.57 15.98
C LYS A 137 -0.71 -1.53 17.13
N VAL A 138 -0.50 -2.36 18.16
CA VAL A 138 -1.37 -2.42 19.34
C VAL A 138 -1.31 -1.09 20.08
N MET A 139 -0.10 -0.53 20.22
CA MET A 139 0.13 0.74 20.90
C MET A 139 -0.61 1.89 20.20
N ILE A 140 -0.39 2.13 18.91
CA ILE A 140 -1.01 3.26 18.20
C ILE A 140 -2.54 3.12 18.10
N SER A 141 -3.05 1.89 17.91
CA SER A 141 -4.50 1.67 17.91
C SER A 141 -5.11 1.92 19.28
N GLY A 142 -4.43 1.49 20.35
CA GLY A 142 -4.83 1.79 21.72
C GLY A 142 -4.89 3.28 22.01
N MET A 143 -3.90 4.05 21.51
CA MET A 143 -3.85 5.51 21.66
C MET A 143 -5.00 6.19 20.90
N ALA A 144 -5.29 5.78 19.66
CA ALA A 144 -6.41 6.33 18.89
C ALA A 144 -7.74 6.12 19.63
N LEU A 145 -7.98 4.90 20.14
CA LEU A 145 -9.20 4.56 20.89
C LEU A 145 -9.27 5.33 22.21
N LYS A 146 -8.16 5.44 22.95
CA LYS A 146 -8.10 6.19 24.23
C LYS A 146 -8.39 7.68 24.05
N LYS A 147 -8.02 8.26 22.90
CA LYS A 147 -8.34 9.66 22.56
C LYS A 147 -9.81 9.87 22.15
N GLY A 148 -10.59 8.82 21.95
CA GLY A 148 -12.03 8.91 21.65
C GLY A 148 -12.40 8.48 20.22
N ALA A 149 -11.48 8.00 19.41
CA ALA A 149 -11.83 7.45 18.09
C ALA A 149 -12.70 6.18 18.25
N ARG A 150 -13.77 6.09 17.47
CA ARG A 150 -14.66 4.93 17.45
C ARG A 150 -14.28 4.01 16.29
N ALA A 151 -13.65 2.87 16.57
CA ALA A 151 -13.42 1.84 15.57
C ALA A 151 -14.67 0.97 15.34
N VAL A 152 -15.03 0.77 14.08
CA VAL A 152 -16.06 -0.17 13.64
C VAL A 152 -15.34 -1.30 12.89
N ASN A 153 -14.95 -2.31 13.64
CA ASN A 153 -14.23 -3.49 13.13
C ASN A 153 -15.13 -4.34 12.23
N ARG A 154 -14.50 -5.11 11.34
CA ARG A 154 -15.17 -5.99 10.36
C ARG A 154 -16.00 -5.23 9.33
N VAL A 155 -15.67 -3.97 9.05
CA VAL A 155 -16.34 -3.15 8.05
C VAL A 155 -15.38 -2.78 6.92
N MET A 156 -15.60 -3.36 5.75
CA MET A 156 -14.95 -3.02 4.49
C MET A 156 -15.61 -1.78 3.89
N GLY A 157 -14.85 -0.75 3.51
CA GLY A 157 -15.38 0.36 2.72
C GLY A 157 -15.78 -0.11 1.32
N LEU A 158 -16.99 0.18 0.87
CA LEU A 158 -17.49 -0.17 -0.45
C LEU A 158 -17.55 1.02 -1.41
N SER A 159 -18.11 2.13 -0.94
CA SER A 159 -18.40 3.28 -1.80
C SER A 159 -18.41 4.57 -0.99
N LEU A 160 -17.86 5.63 -1.57
CA LEU A 160 -17.98 6.98 -1.01
C LEU A 160 -19.33 7.58 -1.38
N LEU A 161 -19.99 8.18 -0.40
CA LEU A 161 -21.20 8.98 -0.60
C LEU A 161 -20.80 10.40 -1.01
N ARG A 162 -21.50 10.96 -1.97
CA ARG A 162 -21.26 12.32 -2.45
C ARG A 162 -22.55 13.13 -2.45
N ASN A 163 -22.44 14.40 -2.14
CA ASN A 163 -23.52 15.37 -2.29
C ASN A 163 -22.93 16.72 -2.72
N ASP A 164 -23.56 17.38 -3.68
CA ASP A 164 -23.14 18.69 -4.20
C ASP A 164 -21.64 18.74 -4.59
N GLY A 165 -21.14 17.68 -5.25
CA GLY A 165 -19.76 17.60 -5.73
C GLY A 165 -18.70 17.26 -4.65
N ARG A 166 -19.07 17.18 -3.37
CA ARG A 166 -18.19 16.86 -2.24
C ARG A 166 -18.49 15.49 -1.64
N VAL A 167 -17.52 14.95 -0.89
CA VAL A 167 -17.74 13.73 -0.11
C VAL A 167 -18.68 14.02 1.07
N ALA A 168 -19.60 13.09 1.32
CA ALA A 168 -20.61 13.16 2.35
C ALA A 168 -20.62 11.96 3.32
N GLY A 169 -19.62 11.09 3.21
CA GLY A 169 -19.48 9.87 4.00
C GLY A 169 -19.17 8.65 3.14
N ALA A 170 -19.48 7.46 3.65
CA ALA A 170 -19.28 6.20 2.93
C ALA A 170 -20.31 5.13 3.33
N VAL A 171 -20.47 4.15 2.42
CA VAL A 171 -21.11 2.87 2.70
C VAL A 171 -20.02 1.84 2.92
N GLY A 172 -20.12 1.11 4.02
CA GLY A 172 -19.30 -0.05 4.32
C GLY A 172 -20.12 -1.35 4.36
N LEU A 173 -19.44 -2.48 4.27
CA LEU A 173 -20.01 -3.83 4.39
C LEU A 173 -19.42 -4.52 5.60
N ASN A 174 -20.25 -5.01 6.50
CA ASN A 174 -19.79 -5.95 7.51
C ASN A 174 -19.40 -7.28 6.83
N VAL A 175 -18.10 -7.61 6.88
CA VAL A 175 -17.53 -8.75 6.14
C VAL A 175 -17.96 -10.12 6.67
N ARG A 176 -18.65 -10.18 7.80
CA ARG A 176 -19.19 -11.43 8.36
C ARG A 176 -20.68 -11.60 8.09
N THR A 177 -21.43 -10.51 8.28
CA THR A 177 -22.90 -10.56 8.23
C THR A 177 -23.46 -10.14 6.87
N GLY A 178 -22.73 -9.34 6.09
CA GLY A 178 -23.23 -8.73 4.86
C GLY A 178 -24.15 -7.51 5.10
N GLU A 179 -24.27 -7.05 6.35
CA GLU A 179 -24.97 -5.81 6.74
C GLU A 179 -24.25 -4.59 6.13
N LEU A 180 -25.00 -3.63 5.61
CA LEU A 180 -24.42 -2.35 5.21
C LEU A 180 -24.31 -1.41 6.42
N VAL A 181 -23.16 -0.76 6.54
CA VAL A 181 -22.88 0.26 7.55
C VAL A 181 -22.71 1.59 6.83
N ILE A 182 -23.71 2.45 6.94
CA ILE A 182 -23.76 3.77 6.31
C ILE A 182 -23.27 4.81 7.32
N CYS A 183 -22.22 5.56 6.97
CA CYS A 183 -21.73 6.64 7.81
C CYS A 183 -21.78 7.96 7.06
N SER A 184 -22.56 8.92 7.56
CA SER A 184 -22.48 10.31 7.12
C SER A 184 -21.27 10.99 7.76
N ALA A 185 -20.50 11.76 6.99
CA ALA A 185 -19.33 12.47 7.50
C ALA A 185 -19.04 13.73 6.67
N LYS A 186 -18.53 14.79 7.33
CA LYS A 186 -18.15 16.04 6.67
C LYS A 186 -16.87 15.89 5.83
N ALA A 187 -15.95 15.01 6.25
CA ALA A 187 -14.76 14.66 5.52
C ALA A 187 -14.46 13.16 5.65
N VAL A 188 -13.73 12.61 4.66
CA VAL A 188 -13.28 11.22 4.64
C VAL A 188 -11.77 11.18 4.37
N ILE A 189 -11.03 10.38 5.15
CA ILE A 189 -9.63 10.05 4.87
C ILE A 189 -9.55 8.58 4.46
N LEU A 190 -9.06 8.32 3.24
CA LEU A 190 -8.75 6.98 2.78
C LEU A 190 -7.39 6.54 3.33
N CYS A 191 -7.39 5.45 4.11
CA CYS A 191 -6.21 4.82 4.70
C CYS A 191 -6.26 3.29 4.50
N ALA A 192 -6.89 2.83 3.41
CA ALA A 192 -7.23 1.42 3.19
C ALA A 192 -6.07 0.56 2.66
N GLY A 193 -4.85 1.09 2.65
CA GLY A 193 -3.69 0.38 2.11
C GLY A 193 -3.69 0.30 0.58
N GLY A 194 -2.82 -0.54 0.02
CA GLY A 194 -2.69 -0.75 -1.41
C GLY A 194 -3.48 -1.94 -1.94
N GLN A 195 -2.97 -2.53 -3.03
CA GLN A 195 -3.45 -3.77 -3.64
C GLN A 195 -2.39 -4.85 -3.46
N ALA A 196 -2.49 -5.69 -2.43
CA ALA A 196 -1.48 -6.68 -2.08
C ALA A 196 -1.62 -8.02 -2.81
N ARG A 197 -2.85 -8.49 -3.06
CA ARG A 197 -3.14 -9.76 -3.74
C ARG A 197 -3.41 -9.54 -5.23
N PHE A 198 -2.43 -9.01 -5.97
CA PHE A 198 -2.64 -8.61 -7.36
C PHE A 198 -2.47 -9.79 -8.33
N SER A 199 -1.35 -10.54 -8.27
CA SER A 199 -1.17 -11.78 -9.02
C SER A 199 -1.04 -12.98 -8.07
N LEU A 200 -0.88 -14.19 -8.61
CA LEU A 200 -0.49 -15.34 -7.80
C LEU A 200 1.02 -15.28 -7.48
N PRO A 201 1.45 -15.75 -6.31
CA PRO A 201 2.86 -15.90 -5.99
C PRO A 201 3.48 -17.07 -6.77
N ASN A 202 4.77 -16.95 -7.10
CA ASN A 202 5.49 -18.04 -7.76
C ASN A 202 5.85 -19.20 -6.80
N SER A 203 5.75 -18.97 -5.50
CA SER A 203 6.05 -19.97 -4.46
C SER A 203 4.95 -21.02 -4.25
N GLY A 204 3.83 -20.93 -4.95
CA GLY A 204 2.68 -21.83 -4.77
C GLY A 204 1.76 -21.48 -3.59
N TYR A 205 2.06 -20.46 -2.80
CA TYR A 205 1.19 -19.99 -1.72
C TYR A 205 0.14 -19.03 -2.24
N LEU A 206 -1.14 -19.30 -1.97
CA LEU A 206 -2.25 -18.44 -2.38
C LEU A 206 -2.27 -17.08 -1.65
N TYR A 207 -1.70 -17.01 -0.47
CA TYR A 207 -1.69 -15.84 0.40
C TYR A 207 -0.29 -15.40 0.79
N GLY A 208 0.62 -15.51 -0.15
CA GLY A 208 1.99 -15.12 0.05
C GLY A 208 2.24 -13.63 -0.07
N THR A 209 1.50 -12.80 0.63
CA THR A 209 1.67 -11.34 0.52
C THR A 209 2.64 -10.78 1.54
N PHE A 210 3.45 -9.82 1.07
CA PHE A 210 4.30 -9.00 1.93
C PHE A 210 3.48 -8.07 2.83
N ASP A 211 2.42 -7.48 2.27
CA ASP A 211 1.51 -6.59 2.99
C ASP A 211 0.34 -7.34 3.64
N TYR A 212 -0.61 -6.60 4.15
CA TYR A 212 -1.81 -7.19 4.76
C TYR A 212 -2.69 -7.86 3.69
N PRO A 213 -3.06 -9.16 3.85
CA PRO A 213 -3.84 -9.89 2.83
C PRO A 213 -5.23 -9.31 2.56
N GLY A 214 -5.77 -8.52 3.48
CA GLY A 214 -7.03 -7.80 3.30
C GLY A 214 -6.95 -6.61 2.35
N ASN A 215 -5.73 -6.19 1.93
CA ASN A 215 -5.55 -5.09 0.99
C ASN A 215 -5.87 -5.56 -0.43
N SER A 216 -7.04 -5.20 -0.94
CA SER A 216 -7.56 -5.60 -2.25
C SER A 216 -7.83 -4.43 -3.20
N GLY A 217 -7.23 -3.27 -2.94
CA GLY A 217 -7.39 -2.07 -3.77
C GLY A 217 -8.67 -1.28 -3.49
N ASP A 218 -9.35 -1.55 -2.39
CA ASP A 218 -10.63 -0.91 -2.05
C ASP A 218 -10.52 0.62 -2.07
N GLY A 219 -9.45 1.16 -1.48
CA GLY A 219 -9.20 2.60 -1.44
C GLY A 219 -8.94 3.21 -2.82
N TYR A 220 -8.25 2.48 -3.71
CA TYR A 220 -8.04 2.93 -5.08
C TYR A 220 -9.35 3.03 -5.84
N VAL A 221 -10.17 1.98 -5.75
CA VAL A 221 -11.47 1.96 -6.43
C VAL A 221 -12.39 3.05 -5.88
N MET A 222 -12.48 3.20 -4.55
CA MET A 222 -13.29 4.26 -3.93
C MET A 222 -12.82 5.66 -4.35
N ALA A 223 -11.51 5.93 -4.38
CA ALA A 223 -10.96 7.20 -4.83
C ALA A 223 -11.31 7.48 -6.30
N PHE A 224 -11.09 6.48 -7.17
CA PHE A 224 -11.37 6.58 -8.58
C PHE A 224 -12.85 6.82 -8.89
N GLU A 225 -13.75 6.06 -8.27
CA GLU A 225 -15.21 6.20 -8.44
C GLU A 225 -15.71 7.55 -7.90
N ALA A 226 -15.03 8.14 -6.92
CA ALA A 226 -15.32 9.48 -6.43
C ALA A 226 -14.80 10.61 -7.32
N GLY A 227 -14.02 10.28 -8.38
CA GLY A 227 -13.46 11.25 -9.33
C GLY A 227 -12.04 11.73 -8.99
N ALA A 228 -11.40 11.16 -7.97
CA ALA A 228 -9.99 11.41 -7.70
C ALA A 228 -9.11 10.79 -8.79
N GLY A 229 -7.98 11.43 -9.11
CA GLY A 229 -7.00 10.86 -10.01
C GLY A 229 -6.22 9.72 -9.35
N LEU A 230 -5.98 8.65 -10.10
CA LEU A 230 -4.99 7.62 -9.74
C LEU A 230 -3.76 7.74 -10.62
N THR A 231 -2.59 7.49 -10.05
CA THR A 231 -1.32 7.53 -10.79
C THR A 231 -0.39 6.41 -10.36
N GLY A 232 0.64 6.13 -11.18
CA GLY A 232 1.58 5.04 -10.91
C GLY A 232 0.97 3.64 -11.00
N MET A 233 -0.24 3.50 -11.54
CA MET A 233 -0.93 2.21 -11.65
C MET A 233 -0.22 1.23 -12.59
N GLU A 234 0.64 1.71 -13.47
CA GLU A 234 1.52 0.89 -14.31
C GLU A 234 2.69 0.28 -13.53
N HIS A 235 3.01 0.80 -12.33
CA HIS A 235 4.08 0.32 -11.47
C HIS A 235 3.61 -0.85 -10.61
N ALA A 236 3.49 -2.04 -11.21
CA ALA A 236 3.14 -3.28 -10.52
C ALA A 236 4.41 -4.02 -10.11
N ARG A 237 4.73 -4.03 -8.82
CA ARG A 237 5.98 -4.56 -8.29
C ARG A 237 5.80 -5.95 -7.67
N ARG A 238 6.75 -6.86 -7.92
CA ARG A 238 6.98 -8.06 -7.12
C ARG A 238 8.01 -7.78 -6.04
N THR A 239 7.89 -8.48 -4.92
CA THR A 239 8.90 -8.48 -3.85
C THR A 239 9.53 -9.86 -3.80
N ILE A 240 10.82 -9.96 -3.48
CA ILE A 240 11.52 -11.23 -3.30
C ILE A 240 11.71 -11.43 -1.81
N LEU A 241 11.09 -12.47 -1.28
CA LEU A 241 11.02 -12.76 0.14
C LEU A 241 11.47 -14.20 0.44
N ILE A 242 11.57 -14.51 1.73
CA ILE A 242 11.85 -15.87 2.19
C ILE A 242 10.80 -16.82 1.63
N LYS A 243 11.26 -17.83 0.92
CA LYS A 243 10.42 -18.89 0.40
C LYS A 243 9.59 -19.52 1.53
N ASP A 244 8.33 -19.79 1.24
CA ASP A 244 7.36 -20.44 2.13
C ASP A 244 6.93 -19.60 3.36
N ALA A 245 7.62 -18.51 3.66
CA ALA A 245 7.27 -17.64 4.78
C ALA A 245 6.75 -16.27 4.35
N ASN A 246 7.10 -15.82 3.15
CA ASN A 246 6.79 -14.48 2.62
C ASN A 246 7.14 -13.35 3.61
N MET A 247 8.29 -13.49 4.25
CA MET A 247 8.79 -12.53 5.22
C MET A 247 10.00 -11.80 4.66
N PRO A 248 10.17 -10.50 4.95
CA PRO A 248 11.34 -9.75 4.53
C PRO A 248 12.57 -10.23 5.30
N LEU A 249 13.70 -10.20 4.62
CA LEU A 249 15.00 -10.54 5.20
C LEU A 249 16.09 -9.60 4.66
N LEU A 250 15.89 -9.01 3.48
CA LEU A 250 16.94 -8.34 2.73
C LEU A 250 17.58 -7.17 3.48
N ALA A 251 16.77 -6.19 3.92
CA ALA A 251 17.32 -5.02 4.60
C ALA A 251 18.09 -5.39 5.87
N ILE A 252 17.55 -6.33 6.66
CA ILE A 252 18.15 -6.76 7.93
C ILE A 252 19.48 -7.48 7.71
N THR A 253 19.59 -8.31 6.68
CA THR A 253 20.75 -9.14 6.44
C THR A 253 21.80 -8.48 5.56
N VAL A 254 21.37 -7.91 4.42
CA VAL A 254 22.29 -7.35 3.42
C VAL A 254 23.05 -6.13 3.96
N THR A 255 22.39 -5.24 4.69
CA THR A 255 23.04 -4.08 5.33
C THR A 255 24.07 -4.47 6.41
N ARG A 256 24.09 -5.73 6.82
CA ARG A 256 25.03 -6.31 7.78
C ARG A 256 26.05 -7.25 7.11
N GLY A 257 26.17 -7.17 5.79
CA GLY A 257 27.14 -7.94 5.00
C GLY A 257 26.63 -9.29 4.51
N GLY A 258 25.34 -9.60 4.65
CA GLY A 258 24.74 -10.78 4.04
C GLY A 258 24.77 -10.70 2.52
N ARG A 259 25.00 -11.84 1.85
CA ARG A 259 25.10 -11.93 0.39
C ARG A 259 23.87 -12.55 -0.23
N VAL A 260 23.21 -11.81 -1.12
CA VAL A 260 22.21 -12.40 -2.01
C VAL A 260 22.91 -12.98 -3.21
N MET A 261 22.63 -14.24 -3.52
CA MET A 261 23.29 -14.99 -4.57
C MET A 261 22.29 -15.71 -5.46
N ASP A 262 22.67 -15.91 -6.72
CA ASP A 262 21.98 -16.80 -7.65
C ASP A 262 22.45 -18.27 -7.52
N ILE A 263 21.92 -19.17 -8.38
CA ILE A 263 22.30 -20.59 -8.35
C ILE A 263 23.77 -20.86 -8.77
N PHE A 264 24.40 -19.89 -9.41
CA PHE A 264 25.81 -20.00 -9.87
C PHE A 264 26.79 -19.34 -8.90
N ASP A 265 26.36 -18.99 -7.68
CA ASP A 265 27.15 -18.28 -6.68
C ASP A 265 27.53 -16.82 -7.07
N ASN A 266 26.90 -16.24 -8.10
CA ASN A 266 27.09 -14.82 -8.39
C ASN A 266 26.43 -13.97 -7.29
N ILE A 267 27.20 -13.01 -6.74
CA ILE A 267 26.69 -12.07 -5.74
C ILE A 267 25.88 -10.99 -6.47
N LEU A 268 24.58 -10.93 -6.17
CA LEU A 268 23.64 -9.97 -6.73
C LEU A 268 23.50 -8.72 -5.86
N MET A 269 23.72 -8.87 -4.55
CA MET A 269 23.56 -7.80 -3.56
C MET A 269 24.40 -8.10 -2.30
N GLU A 270 25.12 -7.08 -1.79
CA GLU A 270 25.92 -7.14 -0.56
C GLU A 270 26.11 -5.72 0.00
N ASN A 271 26.11 -5.56 1.32
CA ASN A 271 26.33 -4.33 2.08
C ASN A 271 25.28 -3.22 1.93
N GLU A 272 24.58 -3.13 0.82
CA GLU A 272 23.50 -2.16 0.62
C GLU A 272 22.33 -2.78 -0.14
N VAL A 273 21.12 -2.38 0.21
CA VAL A 273 19.92 -2.78 -0.54
C VAL A 273 19.73 -1.75 -1.65
N ASN A 274 20.14 -2.13 -2.85
CA ASN A 274 19.83 -1.38 -4.06
C ASN A 274 18.45 -1.78 -4.61
N GLU A 275 18.02 -1.17 -5.69
CA GLU A 275 16.79 -1.59 -6.36
C GLU A 275 16.91 -3.06 -6.81
N MET A 276 15.85 -3.86 -6.59
CA MET A 276 15.86 -5.33 -6.77
C MET A 276 15.99 -5.80 -8.23
N HIS A 277 16.44 -4.94 -9.15
CA HIS A 277 16.55 -5.27 -10.58
C HIS A 277 17.46 -6.44 -10.87
N SER A 278 18.61 -6.51 -10.20
CA SER A 278 19.56 -7.63 -10.38
C SER A 278 18.95 -8.97 -9.97
N MET A 279 18.14 -8.99 -8.91
CA MET A 279 17.45 -10.18 -8.43
C MET A 279 16.32 -10.60 -9.35
N GLU A 280 15.50 -9.65 -9.80
CA GLU A 280 14.39 -9.86 -10.73
C GLU A 280 14.91 -10.33 -12.10
N GLU A 281 16.01 -9.75 -12.56
CA GLU A 281 16.68 -10.15 -13.79
C GLU A 281 17.23 -11.57 -13.69
N ALA A 282 17.90 -11.92 -12.59
CA ALA A 282 18.42 -13.26 -12.34
C ALA A 282 17.28 -14.30 -12.35
N VAL A 283 16.16 -14.04 -11.66
CA VAL A 283 14.98 -14.93 -11.69
C VAL A 283 14.42 -15.06 -13.10
N THR A 284 14.32 -13.96 -13.84
CA THR A 284 13.80 -13.95 -15.22
C THR A 284 14.67 -14.73 -16.18
N LYS A 285 16.00 -14.70 -15.99
CA LYS A 285 16.98 -15.48 -16.77
C LYS A 285 17.05 -16.96 -16.38
N GLY A 286 16.27 -17.40 -15.40
CA GLY A 286 16.31 -18.78 -14.92
C GLY A 286 17.44 -19.09 -13.95
N HIS A 287 18.07 -18.07 -13.36
CA HIS A 287 19.14 -18.22 -12.35
C HIS A 287 18.58 -18.39 -10.91
N GLY A 288 17.26 -18.54 -10.75
CA GLY A 288 16.64 -18.90 -9.47
C GLY A 288 16.79 -20.39 -9.14
N PRO A 289 16.58 -20.80 -7.87
CA PRO A 289 16.22 -19.95 -6.74
C PRO A 289 17.37 -19.05 -6.27
N LEU A 290 16.99 -17.87 -5.77
CA LEU A 290 17.96 -16.99 -5.09
C LEU A 290 18.14 -17.43 -3.65
N ARG A 291 19.24 -17.04 -3.03
CA ARG A 291 19.50 -17.35 -1.61
C ARG A 291 20.28 -16.26 -0.92
N ILE A 292 20.09 -16.14 0.40
CA ILE A 292 20.93 -15.32 1.27
C ILE A 292 21.90 -16.23 2.01
N ARG A 293 23.19 -15.90 1.91
CA ARG A 293 24.28 -16.52 2.69
C ARG A 293 24.69 -15.59 3.81
N LEU A 294 24.71 -16.14 5.04
CA LEU A 294 25.17 -15.47 6.26
C LEU A 294 26.36 -16.18 6.91
N SER A 295 26.65 -17.42 6.52
CA SER A 295 27.68 -18.29 7.12
C SER A 295 29.11 -17.75 7.07
N HIS A 296 29.37 -16.74 6.23
CA HIS A 296 30.70 -16.07 6.14
C HIS A 296 30.83 -14.91 7.13
N LEU A 297 29.74 -14.51 7.80
CA LEU A 297 29.74 -13.43 8.78
C LEU A 297 30.27 -13.89 10.13
N LYS A 298 30.75 -12.96 10.94
CA LYS A 298 31.14 -13.24 12.31
C LYS A 298 29.92 -13.68 13.15
N PRO A 299 30.09 -14.56 14.15
CA PRO A 299 29.00 -15.04 14.98
C PRO A 299 28.16 -13.92 15.60
N GLU A 300 28.80 -12.84 16.08
CA GLU A 300 28.15 -11.70 16.74
C GLU A 300 27.21 -10.95 15.79
N VAL A 301 27.59 -10.87 14.49
CA VAL A 301 26.73 -10.23 13.46
C VAL A 301 25.50 -11.09 13.18
N ILE A 302 25.66 -12.42 13.15
CA ILE A 302 24.54 -13.35 12.96
C ILE A 302 23.59 -13.27 14.14
N GLU A 303 24.11 -13.20 15.38
CA GLU A 303 23.30 -13.04 16.60
C GLU A 303 22.52 -11.72 16.59
N GLU A 304 23.11 -10.63 16.09
CA GLU A 304 22.41 -9.36 15.91
C GLU A 304 21.27 -9.48 14.87
N ILE A 305 21.53 -10.15 13.73
CA ILE A 305 20.50 -10.41 12.72
C ILE A 305 19.37 -11.23 13.32
N GLU A 306 19.67 -12.29 14.07
CA GLU A 306 18.69 -13.14 14.74
C GLU A 306 17.89 -12.34 15.77
N HIS A 307 18.54 -11.47 16.56
CA HIS A 307 17.86 -10.61 17.53
C HIS A 307 16.82 -9.70 16.84
N VAL A 308 17.20 -8.97 15.79
CA VAL A 308 16.29 -8.10 15.07
C VAL A 308 15.13 -8.89 14.44
N LEU A 309 15.42 -10.00 13.77
CA LEU A 309 14.40 -10.82 13.13
C LEU A 309 13.41 -11.43 14.12
N PHE A 310 13.89 -11.93 15.26
CA PHE A 310 13.10 -12.75 16.17
C PHE A 310 12.48 -11.95 17.33
N SER A 311 12.95 -10.72 17.56
CA SER A 311 12.45 -9.91 18.68
C SER A 311 11.60 -8.74 18.23
N THR A 312 11.91 -8.11 17.09
CA THR A 312 11.29 -6.85 16.69
C THR A 312 10.54 -6.89 15.39
N GLU A 313 11.15 -7.39 14.32
CA GLU A 313 10.53 -7.34 12.99
C GLU A 313 9.37 -8.32 12.88
N ARG A 314 9.61 -9.60 13.18
CA ARG A 314 8.57 -10.64 13.13
C ARG A 314 8.91 -11.81 14.02
N PRO A 315 8.55 -11.77 15.29
CA PRO A 315 8.90 -12.84 16.25
C PRO A 315 8.48 -14.25 15.82
N VAL A 316 7.43 -14.37 15.01
CA VAL A 316 6.98 -15.67 14.46
C VAL A 316 8.03 -16.34 13.55
N GLN A 317 8.99 -15.60 13.02
CA GLN A 317 10.07 -16.16 12.19
C GLN A 317 10.95 -17.13 12.96
N GLU A 318 11.17 -16.92 14.24
CA GLU A 318 11.96 -17.83 15.06
C GLU A 318 11.39 -19.25 15.02
N ARG A 319 10.07 -19.39 15.20
CA ARG A 319 9.40 -20.71 15.11
C ARG A 319 9.49 -21.32 13.71
N PHE A 320 9.39 -20.48 12.68
CA PHE A 320 9.50 -20.92 11.31
C PHE A 320 10.88 -21.52 11.01
N PHE A 321 11.97 -20.84 11.36
CA PHE A 321 13.34 -21.29 11.12
C PHE A 321 13.72 -22.48 12.02
N LYS A 322 13.42 -22.42 13.31
CA LYS A 322 13.67 -23.54 14.25
C LYS A 322 12.91 -24.80 13.86
N GLY A 323 11.65 -24.67 13.45
CA GLY A 323 10.84 -25.80 13.01
C GLY A 323 11.35 -26.49 11.73
N ARG A 324 12.18 -25.81 10.95
CA ARG A 324 12.82 -26.33 9.73
C ARG A 324 14.30 -26.70 9.92
N GLY A 325 14.82 -26.58 11.14
CA GLY A 325 16.22 -26.83 11.43
C GLY A 325 17.18 -25.91 10.64
N VAL A 326 16.77 -24.67 10.39
CA VAL A 326 17.60 -23.67 9.69
C VAL A 326 18.46 -22.94 10.72
N ASP A 327 19.78 -23.12 10.60
CA ASP A 327 20.80 -22.37 11.33
C ASP A 327 21.52 -21.47 10.31
N PHE A 328 21.46 -20.16 10.50
CA PHE A 328 22.05 -19.16 9.60
C PHE A 328 23.57 -19.28 9.46
N ARG A 329 24.23 -19.94 10.41
CA ARG A 329 25.69 -20.21 10.39
C ARG A 329 26.05 -21.33 9.43
N LYS A 330 25.08 -22.17 9.04
CA LYS A 330 25.33 -23.41 8.28
C LYS A 330 24.55 -23.52 6.98
N ARG A 331 23.44 -22.78 6.87
CA ARG A 331 22.49 -22.96 5.76
C ARG A 331 22.07 -21.65 5.15
N ASP A 332 22.16 -21.56 3.83
CA ASP A 332 21.61 -20.44 3.05
C ASP A 332 20.08 -20.44 3.13
N ILE A 333 19.50 -19.25 3.07
CA ILE A 333 18.05 -19.02 3.11
C ILE A 333 17.55 -18.79 1.70
N GLU A 334 16.66 -19.63 1.23
CA GLU A 334 16.09 -19.54 -0.12
C GLU A 334 15.07 -18.39 -0.22
N LEU A 335 15.13 -17.66 -1.34
CA LEU A 335 14.27 -16.52 -1.65
C LEU A 335 13.47 -16.77 -2.92
N TRP A 336 12.22 -16.30 -2.93
CA TRP A 336 11.34 -16.40 -4.09
C TRP A 336 10.55 -15.13 -4.33
N PRO A 337 10.18 -14.81 -5.61
CA PRO A 337 9.23 -13.76 -5.92
C PRO A 337 7.86 -14.06 -5.33
N THR A 338 7.29 -13.05 -4.69
CA THR A 338 5.90 -13.07 -4.21
C THR A 338 4.92 -12.73 -5.33
N GLU A 339 3.64 -12.59 -4.99
CA GLU A 339 2.69 -11.94 -5.89
C GLU A 339 3.10 -10.49 -6.19
N ALA A 340 2.62 -9.99 -7.31
CA ALA A 340 2.74 -8.58 -7.61
C ALA A 340 1.76 -7.76 -6.76
N GLN A 341 2.11 -6.51 -6.53
CA GLN A 341 1.30 -5.54 -5.78
C GLN A 341 1.30 -4.15 -6.43
N LEU A 342 0.24 -3.38 -6.16
CA LEU A 342 0.17 -1.95 -6.40
C LEU A 342 0.15 -1.26 -5.03
N CYS A 343 1.06 -0.33 -4.79
CA CYS A 343 1.24 0.25 -3.47
C CYS A 343 1.98 1.59 -3.55
N GLY A 344 1.55 2.58 -2.78
CA GLY A 344 2.28 3.83 -2.60
C GLY A 344 3.44 3.69 -1.61
N GLY A 345 3.35 2.75 -0.65
CA GLY A 345 4.36 2.55 0.39
C GLY A 345 5.68 1.99 -0.13
N HIS A 346 5.64 0.88 -0.85
CA HIS A 346 6.81 0.24 -1.44
C HIS A 346 6.97 0.51 -2.94
N GLY A 347 6.02 1.19 -3.54
CA GLY A 347 5.95 1.50 -4.97
C GLY A 347 5.56 2.93 -5.23
N MET A 348 4.79 3.12 -6.29
CA MET A 348 4.42 4.45 -6.79
C MET A 348 2.91 4.57 -7.11
N ALA A 349 2.13 3.50 -6.91
CA ALA A 349 0.72 3.46 -7.26
C ALA A 349 -0.15 4.08 -6.16
N GLY A 350 -1.12 4.90 -6.53
CA GLY A 350 -2.08 5.43 -5.56
C GLY A 350 -2.93 6.59 -6.05
N ALA A 351 -3.80 7.06 -5.16
CA ALA A 351 -4.53 8.30 -5.36
C ALA A 351 -3.54 9.47 -5.44
N LEU A 352 -3.69 10.29 -6.46
CA LEU A 352 -2.90 11.49 -6.63
C LEU A 352 -3.24 12.47 -5.50
N VAL A 353 -2.24 12.85 -4.73
CA VAL A 353 -2.39 13.79 -3.61
C VAL A 353 -1.37 14.92 -3.70
N ASN A 354 -1.74 16.08 -3.16
CA ASN A 354 -0.82 17.19 -2.97
C ASN A 354 -0.10 17.10 -1.60
N ALA A 355 0.73 18.09 -1.26
CA ALA A 355 1.44 18.16 0.02
C ALA A 355 0.52 18.30 1.25
N ARG A 356 -0.79 18.49 1.07
CA ARG A 356 -1.82 18.53 2.13
C ARG A 356 -2.65 17.24 2.18
N ALA A 357 -2.23 16.18 1.47
CA ALA A 357 -2.95 14.91 1.33
C ALA A 357 -4.34 15.03 0.64
N GLU A 358 -4.62 16.14 -0.03
CA GLU A 358 -5.87 16.40 -0.75
C GLU A 358 -5.88 15.67 -2.10
N THR A 359 -7.00 15.00 -2.42
CA THR A 359 -7.15 14.22 -3.67
C THR A 359 -7.70 15.05 -4.85
N GLY A 360 -8.04 16.31 -4.60
CA GLY A 360 -8.77 17.17 -5.54
C GLY A 360 -10.30 16.98 -5.52
N VAL A 361 -10.81 16.00 -4.78
CA VAL A 361 -12.25 15.88 -4.48
C VAL A 361 -12.53 16.56 -3.14
N PRO A 362 -13.42 17.55 -3.08
CA PRO A 362 -13.69 18.29 -1.85
C PRO A 362 -14.09 17.37 -0.68
N GLY A 363 -13.42 17.50 0.47
CA GLY A 363 -13.62 16.68 1.66
C GLY A 363 -13.01 15.28 1.61
N LEU A 364 -12.26 14.92 0.54
CA LEU A 364 -11.59 13.64 0.41
C LEU A 364 -10.08 13.77 0.49
N TYR A 365 -9.48 13.04 1.43
CA TYR A 365 -8.05 12.94 1.67
C TYR A 365 -7.58 11.50 1.50
N ALA A 366 -6.28 11.30 1.26
CA ALA A 366 -5.69 9.95 1.22
C ALA A 366 -4.31 9.94 1.88
N ALA A 367 -4.02 8.88 2.66
CA ALA A 367 -2.77 8.72 3.39
C ALA A 367 -2.34 7.25 3.50
N GLY A 368 -1.05 7.00 3.59
CA GLY A 368 -0.46 5.67 3.55
C GLY A 368 -0.50 5.08 2.14
N ASP A 369 -0.43 3.76 2.01
CA ASP A 369 -0.22 3.07 0.74
C ASP A 369 -1.30 3.30 -0.33
N VAL A 370 -2.46 3.84 0.05
CA VAL A 370 -3.50 4.25 -0.90
C VAL A 370 -3.16 5.56 -1.62
N ALA A 371 -2.25 6.38 -1.07
CA ALA A 371 -1.82 7.64 -1.64
C ALA A 371 -0.52 7.49 -2.45
N CYS A 372 -0.44 8.17 -3.59
CA CYS A 372 0.78 8.22 -4.38
C CYS A 372 1.76 9.26 -3.78
N VAL A 373 2.48 8.84 -2.75
CA VAL A 373 3.72 9.47 -2.30
C VAL A 373 4.81 8.41 -2.44
N PRO A 374 5.62 8.44 -3.50
CA PRO A 374 6.45 7.32 -3.89
C PRO A 374 7.38 6.81 -2.79
N LYS A 375 7.34 5.49 -2.56
CA LYS A 375 8.18 4.78 -1.58
C LYS A 375 8.12 5.38 -0.16
N GLN A 376 6.95 5.84 0.25
CA GLN A 376 6.74 6.54 1.53
C GLN A 376 6.90 5.65 2.76
N HIS A 377 6.72 4.33 2.61
CA HIS A 377 6.85 3.33 3.68
C HIS A 377 6.03 3.70 4.94
N LEU A 378 6.51 3.23 6.12
CA LEU A 378 5.86 3.51 7.40
C LEU A 378 5.90 4.99 7.78
N THR A 379 7.04 5.66 7.56
CA THR A 379 7.19 7.08 7.89
C THR A 379 6.17 7.93 7.15
N GLY A 380 6.00 7.70 5.85
CA GLY A 380 5.01 8.43 5.07
C GLY A 380 3.58 8.13 5.48
N ALA A 381 3.27 6.87 5.83
CA ALA A 381 1.95 6.52 6.34
C ALA A 381 1.61 7.33 7.61
N PHE A 382 2.55 7.48 8.53
CA PHE A 382 2.36 8.28 9.74
C PHE A 382 2.27 9.77 9.44
N VAL A 383 3.24 10.32 8.71
CA VAL A 383 3.28 11.76 8.40
C VAL A 383 2.05 12.18 7.60
N PHE A 384 1.69 11.45 6.54
CA PHE A 384 0.51 11.79 5.75
C PHE A 384 -0.80 11.50 6.47
N GLY A 385 -0.82 10.56 7.44
CA GLY A 385 -1.94 10.42 8.37
C GLY A 385 -2.19 11.72 9.16
N GLU A 386 -1.14 12.32 9.73
CA GLU A 386 -1.24 13.62 10.43
C GLU A 386 -1.63 14.75 9.47
N VAL A 387 -0.97 14.83 8.31
CA VAL A 387 -1.23 15.88 7.31
C VAL A 387 -2.67 15.84 6.80
N ALA A 388 -3.18 14.64 6.52
CA ALA A 388 -4.57 14.46 6.10
C ALA A 388 -5.56 14.87 7.20
N ALA A 389 -5.25 14.56 8.47
CA ALA A 389 -6.06 14.98 9.61
C ALA A 389 -6.06 16.51 9.78
N GLU A 390 -4.91 17.16 9.64
CA GLU A 390 -4.80 18.63 9.69
C GLU A 390 -5.70 19.29 8.64
N GLY A 391 -5.61 18.85 7.38
CA GLY A 391 -6.45 19.35 6.30
C GLY A 391 -7.94 19.04 6.50
N ALA A 392 -8.25 17.83 6.96
CA ALA A 392 -9.64 17.43 7.20
C ALA A 392 -10.28 18.21 8.35
N VAL A 393 -9.58 18.45 9.46
CA VAL A 393 -10.09 19.24 10.61
C VAL A 393 -10.36 20.68 10.20
N GLU A 394 -9.45 21.29 9.44
CA GLU A 394 -9.64 22.64 8.87
C GLU A 394 -10.88 22.68 7.95
N TYR A 395 -11.01 21.70 7.05
CA TYR A 395 -12.17 21.61 6.16
C TYR A 395 -13.48 21.43 6.92
N ILE A 396 -13.53 20.53 7.91
CA ILE A 396 -14.71 20.26 8.74
C ILE A 396 -15.22 21.50 9.45
N ALA A 397 -14.31 22.34 9.96
CA ALA A 397 -14.66 23.57 10.67
C ALA A 397 -15.42 24.57 9.78
N ALA A 398 -15.17 24.55 8.47
CA ALA A 398 -15.82 25.43 7.50
C ALA A 398 -17.09 24.82 6.88
N GLN A 399 -17.44 23.56 7.21
CA GLN A 399 -18.55 22.86 6.54
C GLN A 399 -19.81 22.77 7.41
N PRO A 400 -21.01 23.00 6.84
CA PRO A 400 -22.27 22.72 7.50
C PRO A 400 -22.49 21.21 7.66
N SER A 401 -23.59 20.83 8.33
CA SER A 401 -24.03 19.44 8.39
C SER A 401 -24.22 18.84 6.99
N VAL A 402 -23.88 17.58 6.84
CA VAL A 402 -23.96 16.86 5.56
C VAL A 402 -25.27 16.08 5.47
N LYS A 403 -25.95 16.19 4.33
CA LYS A 403 -27.09 15.33 3.99
C LYS A 403 -26.59 14.12 3.21
N LEU A 404 -27.10 12.93 3.54
CA LEU A 404 -26.82 11.71 2.79
C LEU A 404 -27.53 11.70 1.43
N ASP A 405 -26.87 11.16 0.42
CA ASP A 405 -27.52 10.73 -0.82
C ASP A 405 -28.18 9.37 -0.60
N GLU A 406 -29.46 9.39 -0.21
CA GLU A 406 -30.26 8.17 0.00
C GLU A 406 -30.44 7.37 -1.29
N GLY A 407 -30.40 8.02 -2.46
CA GLY A 407 -30.50 7.36 -3.76
C GLY A 407 -29.27 6.47 -4.01
N HIS A 408 -28.07 6.95 -3.66
CA HIS A 408 -26.83 6.15 -3.75
C HIS A 408 -26.88 4.97 -2.76
N VAL A 409 -27.29 5.21 -1.52
CA VAL A 409 -27.42 4.13 -0.51
C VAL A 409 -28.37 3.04 -1.01
N LYS A 410 -29.55 3.40 -1.53
CA LYS A 410 -30.51 2.44 -2.11
C LYS A 410 -29.92 1.64 -3.28
N LYS A 411 -29.13 2.25 -4.15
CA LYS A 411 -28.45 1.53 -5.25
C LYS A 411 -27.47 0.48 -4.72
N VAL A 412 -26.65 0.82 -3.74
CA VAL A 412 -25.70 -0.13 -3.12
C VAL A 412 -26.46 -1.25 -2.42
N GLU A 413 -27.56 -0.96 -1.75
CA GLU A 413 -28.41 -1.96 -1.10
C GLU A 413 -29.06 -2.92 -2.11
N GLN A 414 -29.59 -2.40 -3.21
CA GLN A 414 -30.17 -3.21 -4.28
C GLN A 414 -29.12 -4.12 -4.92
N GLU A 415 -27.92 -3.60 -5.18
CA GLU A 415 -26.81 -4.39 -5.72
C GLU A 415 -26.38 -5.50 -4.75
N ARG A 416 -26.20 -5.18 -3.46
CA ARG A 416 -25.94 -6.19 -2.42
C ARG A 416 -27.00 -7.29 -2.42
N ASN A 417 -28.29 -6.92 -2.38
CA ASN A 417 -29.38 -7.90 -2.32
C ASN A 417 -29.42 -8.78 -3.57
N ARG A 418 -29.19 -8.19 -4.75
CA ARG A 418 -29.12 -8.92 -6.01
C ARG A 418 -28.06 -10.03 -6.00
N ARG A 419 -26.94 -9.85 -5.27
CA ARG A 419 -25.86 -10.82 -5.17
C ARG A 419 -26.28 -12.13 -4.48
N PHE A 420 -27.25 -12.09 -3.57
CA PHE A 420 -27.75 -13.28 -2.86
C PHE A 420 -28.88 -14.02 -3.59
N THR A 421 -29.59 -13.37 -4.52
CA THR A 421 -30.88 -13.86 -5.02
C THR A 421 -30.82 -14.67 -6.31
N LYS A 422 -29.65 -14.90 -6.90
CA LYS A 422 -29.55 -15.56 -8.20
C LYS A 422 -29.52 -17.09 -8.10
N ALA A 423 -30.49 -17.74 -8.75
CA ALA A 423 -30.49 -19.19 -9.00
C ALA A 423 -29.56 -19.55 -10.19
N GLY A 424 -29.05 -20.78 -10.22
CA GLY A 424 -28.32 -21.33 -11.37
C GLY A 424 -26.85 -20.88 -11.45
N ARG A 425 -26.25 -20.48 -10.33
CA ARG A 425 -24.85 -20.06 -10.26
C ARG A 425 -23.91 -21.25 -10.14
N GLU A 426 -22.76 -21.16 -10.80
CA GLU A 426 -21.83 -22.29 -10.97
C GLU A 426 -20.42 -22.01 -10.45
N ILE A 427 -20.01 -20.72 -10.37
CA ILE A 427 -18.62 -20.34 -10.07
C ILE A 427 -18.51 -19.90 -8.61
N GLN A 428 -17.60 -20.53 -7.86
CA GLN A 428 -17.24 -20.11 -6.50
C GLN A 428 -16.33 -18.88 -6.52
N VAL A 429 -16.48 -17.99 -5.53
CA VAL A 429 -15.69 -16.75 -5.45
C VAL A 429 -14.19 -17.04 -5.41
N GLN A 430 -13.77 -18.10 -4.70
CA GLN A 430 -12.37 -18.52 -4.60
C GLN A 430 -11.79 -18.98 -5.93
N GLU A 431 -12.59 -19.73 -6.71
CA GLU A 431 -12.23 -20.16 -8.07
C GLU A 431 -12.05 -18.96 -8.99
N LEU A 432 -12.97 -18.00 -8.92
CA LEU A 432 -12.87 -16.76 -9.68
C LEU A 432 -11.63 -15.95 -9.28
N GLU A 433 -11.36 -15.77 -7.96
CA GLU A 433 -10.16 -15.05 -7.49
C GLU A 433 -8.89 -15.70 -8.04
N TYR A 434 -8.79 -17.03 -7.97
CA TYR A 434 -7.63 -17.75 -8.51
C TYR A 434 -7.44 -17.48 -10.01
N LYS A 435 -8.50 -17.61 -10.81
CA LYS A 435 -8.49 -17.37 -12.25
C LYS A 435 -8.08 -15.93 -12.58
N VAL A 436 -8.67 -14.95 -11.92
CA VAL A 436 -8.37 -13.52 -12.09
C VAL A 436 -6.89 -13.25 -11.79
N ARG A 437 -6.40 -13.64 -10.63
CA ARG A 437 -5.01 -13.39 -10.21
C ARG A 437 -4.00 -14.13 -11.08
N ARG A 438 -4.33 -15.31 -11.57
CA ARG A 438 -3.52 -16.04 -12.55
C ARG A 438 -3.38 -15.24 -13.84
N LEU A 439 -4.49 -14.78 -14.42
CA LEU A 439 -4.46 -14.05 -15.69
C LEU A 439 -3.84 -12.64 -15.54
N ILE A 440 -3.93 -12.01 -14.38
CA ILE A 440 -3.16 -10.79 -14.10
C ILE A 440 -1.66 -11.07 -14.22
N GLY A 441 -1.19 -12.18 -13.66
CA GLY A 441 0.22 -12.61 -13.78
C GLY A 441 0.66 -12.81 -15.23
N ASP A 442 -0.22 -13.35 -16.06
CA ASP A 442 0.08 -13.66 -17.46
C ASP A 442 0.03 -12.41 -18.37
N TYR A 443 -0.88 -11.46 -18.12
CA TYR A 443 -1.20 -10.37 -19.04
C TYR A 443 -0.83 -8.97 -18.57
N VAL A 444 -0.85 -8.69 -17.26
CA VAL A 444 -0.69 -7.32 -16.71
C VAL A 444 0.69 -7.09 -16.11
N ILE A 445 1.32 -8.15 -15.59
CA ILE A 445 2.63 -8.05 -14.94
C ILE A 445 3.76 -8.15 -15.99
N SER A 446 4.91 -7.54 -15.68
CA SER A 446 6.10 -7.61 -16.53
C SER A 446 6.58 -9.07 -16.75
N PRO A 447 7.03 -9.39 -17.95
CA PRO A 447 7.21 -8.53 -19.13
C PRO A 447 5.88 -8.24 -19.86
N LYS A 448 5.61 -6.94 -20.10
CA LYS A 448 4.39 -6.44 -20.72
C LYS A 448 4.58 -6.20 -22.21
N ASN A 449 3.50 -6.29 -22.98
CA ASN A 449 3.39 -5.75 -24.33
C ASN A 449 1.94 -5.39 -24.63
N GLU A 450 1.72 -4.67 -25.73
CA GLU A 450 0.39 -4.17 -26.09
C GLU A 450 -0.62 -5.31 -26.28
N TYR A 451 -0.22 -6.43 -26.88
CA TYR A 451 -1.07 -7.59 -27.09
C TYR A 451 -1.58 -8.20 -25.77
N LYS A 452 -0.67 -8.43 -24.82
CA LYS A 452 -1.04 -8.95 -23.49
C LYS A 452 -2.00 -8.01 -22.75
N LEU A 453 -1.68 -6.71 -22.75
CA LEU A 453 -2.50 -5.73 -22.05
C LEU A 453 -3.91 -5.59 -22.65
N LYS A 454 -4.05 -5.65 -23.98
CA LYS A 454 -5.36 -5.66 -24.66
C LYS A 454 -6.13 -6.95 -24.34
N ASN A 455 -5.47 -8.10 -24.32
CA ASN A 455 -6.11 -9.37 -23.93
C ASN A 455 -6.64 -9.32 -22.48
N TRP A 456 -5.93 -8.64 -21.56
CA TRP A 456 -6.47 -8.42 -20.23
C TRP A 456 -7.78 -7.63 -20.27
N LEU A 457 -7.88 -6.56 -21.05
CA LEU A 457 -9.10 -5.75 -21.15
C LEU A 457 -10.29 -6.57 -21.65
N GLU A 458 -10.08 -7.49 -22.59
CA GLU A 458 -11.10 -8.45 -23.04
C GLU A 458 -11.51 -9.42 -21.91
N TRP A 459 -10.54 -9.93 -21.14
CA TRP A 459 -10.83 -10.78 -19.98
C TRP A 459 -11.56 -10.03 -18.88
N ALA A 460 -11.23 -8.77 -18.62
CA ALA A 460 -11.93 -7.96 -17.62
C ALA A 460 -13.42 -7.84 -17.92
N GLY A 461 -13.81 -7.59 -19.17
CA GLY A 461 -15.22 -7.58 -19.59
C GLY A 461 -15.91 -8.94 -19.42
N ARG A 462 -15.20 -10.04 -19.66
CA ARG A 462 -15.73 -11.40 -19.40
C ARG A 462 -15.91 -11.63 -17.89
N PHE A 463 -14.97 -11.21 -17.06
CA PHE A 463 -15.09 -11.33 -15.59
C PHE A 463 -16.26 -10.51 -15.04
N GLU A 464 -16.49 -9.29 -15.53
CA GLU A 464 -17.67 -8.50 -15.15
C GLU A 464 -18.97 -9.24 -15.46
N THR A 465 -19.03 -9.94 -16.60
CA THR A 465 -20.18 -10.77 -17.00
C THR A 465 -20.30 -12.02 -16.11
N GLU A 466 -19.20 -12.77 -15.89
CA GLU A 466 -19.19 -13.96 -15.01
C GLU A 466 -19.63 -13.58 -13.58
N ILE A 467 -19.13 -12.47 -13.03
CA ILE A 467 -19.50 -11.95 -11.71
C ILE A 467 -21.00 -11.64 -11.65
N ARG A 468 -21.51 -10.95 -12.65
CA ARG A 468 -22.91 -10.56 -12.70
C ARG A 468 -23.85 -11.76 -12.82
N GLU A 469 -23.48 -12.79 -13.57
CA GLU A 469 -24.39 -13.85 -14.01
C GLU A 469 -24.15 -15.20 -13.36
N ARG A 470 -22.88 -15.54 -13.03
CA ARG A 470 -22.51 -16.92 -12.71
C ARG A 470 -21.92 -17.13 -11.31
N VAL A 471 -21.48 -16.07 -10.61
CA VAL A 471 -20.83 -16.24 -9.31
C VAL A 471 -21.83 -16.50 -8.18
N VAL A 472 -21.54 -17.53 -7.38
CA VAL A 472 -22.32 -17.90 -6.20
C VAL A 472 -21.85 -17.11 -4.97
N VAL A 473 -22.81 -16.54 -4.23
CA VAL A 473 -22.60 -15.92 -2.92
C VAL A 473 -23.61 -16.48 -1.95
N GLN A 474 -23.14 -17.14 -0.89
CA GLN A 474 -24.00 -17.81 0.10
C GLN A 474 -24.12 -17.02 1.41
N ASN A 475 -23.11 -16.22 1.74
CA ASN A 475 -23.04 -15.51 3.03
C ASN A 475 -22.27 -14.19 2.92
N GLY A 476 -22.26 -13.40 3.99
CA GLY A 476 -21.61 -12.08 4.04
C GLY A 476 -20.11 -12.13 3.81
N HIS A 477 -19.45 -13.22 4.21
CA HIS A 477 -18.02 -13.37 3.98
C HIS A 477 -17.71 -13.58 2.49
N GLU A 478 -18.43 -14.47 1.82
CA GLU A 478 -18.28 -14.66 0.37
C GLU A 478 -18.63 -13.39 -0.41
N LEU A 479 -19.65 -12.64 0.04
CA LEU A 479 -19.98 -11.34 -0.53
C LEU A 479 -18.80 -10.38 -0.43
N SER A 480 -18.16 -10.28 0.74
CA SER A 480 -16.98 -9.43 0.90
C SER A 480 -15.83 -9.85 -0.02
N LYS A 481 -15.62 -11.16 -0.19
CA LYS A 481 -14.62 -11.70 -1.13
C LYS A 481 -14.96 -11.39 -2.58
N LEU A 482 -16.22 -11.41 -2.95
CA LEU A 482 -16.64 -11.02 -4.30
C LEU A 482 -16.31 -9.53 -4.59
N TYR A 483 -16.60 -8.62 -3.66
CA TYR A 483 -16.22 -7.22 -3.80
C TYR A 483 -14.69 -7.04 -3.88
N GLU A 484 -13.91 -7.82 -3.11
CA GLU A 484 -12.45 -7.82 -3.24
C GLU A 484 -12.01 -8.24 -4.65
N VAL A 485 -12.59 -9.29 -5.22
CA VAL A 485 -12.27 -9.73 -6.59
C VAL A 485 -12.64 -8.68 -7.63
N GLU A 486 -13.78 -8.02 -7.49
CA GLU A 486 -14.17 -6.89 -8.35
C GLU A 486 -13.15 -5.75 -8.29
N ASN A 487 -12.69 -5.40 -7.09
CA ASN A 487 -11.64 -4.39 -6.90
C ASN A 487 -10.31 -4.82 -7.53
N ILE A 488 -9.93 -6.09 -7.41
CA ILE A 488 -8.73 -6.65 -8.07
C ILE A 488 -8.84 -6.51 -9.59
N VAL A 489 -9.98 -6.89 -10.19
CA VAL A 489 -10.23 -6.75 -11.64
C VAL A 489 -10.16 -5.28 -12.06
N ARG A 490 -10.79 -4.38 -11.30
CA ARG A 490 -10.77 -2.95 -11.58
C ARG A 490 -9.35 -2.37 -11.49
N CYS A 491 -8.59 -2.68 -10.45
CA CYS A 491 -7.19 -2.26 -10.30
C CYS A 491 -6.32 -2.77 -11.45
N ALA A 492 -6.53 -4.01 -11.89
CA ALA A 492 -5.79 -4.59 -13.01
C ALA A 492 -6.15 -3.92 -14.35
N THR A 493 -7.41 -3.55 -14.53
CA THR A 493 -7.86 -2.78 -15.71
C THR A 493 -7.21 -1.40 -15.75
N LEU A 494 -7.18 -0.69 -14.62
CA LEU A 494 -6.51 0.61 -14.50
C LEU A 494 -5.00 0.48 -14.71
N SER A 495 -4.37 -0.59 -14.18
CA SER A 495 -2.94 -0.89 -14.41
C SER A 495 -2.62 -1.18 -15.88
N ALA A 496 -3.49 -1.93 -16.57
CA ALA A 496 -3.33 -2.22 -17.98
C ALA A 496 -3.46 -0.96 -18.85
N LEU A 497 -4.46 -0.11 -18.58
CA LEU A 497 -4.67 1.15 -19.29
C LEU A 497 -3.49 2.12 -19.09
N ALA A 498 -3.01 2.27 -17.84
CA ALA A 498 -1.82 3.10 -17.57
C ALA A 498 -0.58 2.53 -18.27
N SER A 499 -0.42 1.19 -18.29
CA SER A 499 0.68 0.52 -18.98
C SER A 499 0.62 0.65 -20.50
N LEU A 500 -0.58 0.72 -21.09
CA LEU A 500 -0.76 0.96 -22.53
C LEU A 500 -0.37 2.40 -22.91
N GLU A 501 -0.65 3.36 -22.03
CA GLU A 501 -0.30 4.76 -22.24
C GLU A 501 1.21 5.01 -22.11
N ARG A 502 1.88 4.39 -21.10
CA ARG A 502 3.33 4.50 -20.91
C ARG A 502 4.08 3.57 -21.88
N LYS A 503 4.45 4.08 -23.04
CA LYS A 503 5.15 3.33 -24.10
C LYS A 503 6.67 3.43 -23.95
N GLU A 504 7.17 3.00 -22.81
CA GLU A 504 8.59 2.91 -22.46
C GLU A 504 8.83 1.78 -21.45
N SER A 505 10.06 1.46 -21.13
CA SER A 505 10.44 0.65 -19.97
C SER A 505 11.10 1.53 -18.92
N ARG A 506 10.57 1.47 -17.67
CA ARG A 506 11.06 2.23 -16.52
C ARG A 506 10.88 1.40 -15.25
N TRP A 507 11.74 1.60 -14.25
CA TRP A 507 11.68 0.93 -12.94
C TRP A 507 11.84 -0.61 -13.00
N GLY A 508 12.65 -1.09 -13.95
CA GLY A 508 12.90 -2.52 -14.11
C GLY A 508 11.63 -3.34 -14.33
N ASP A 509 11.49 -4.43 -13.59
CA ASP A 509 10.33 -5.33 -13.73
C ASP A 509 9.01 -4.72 -13.23
N ALA A 510 9.01 -3.61 -12.51
CA ALA A 510 7.75 -2.95 -12.15
C ALA A 510 7.01 -2.40 -13.37
N HIS A 511 7.75 -1.95 -14.41
CA HIS A 511 7.18 -1.57 -15.70
C HIS A 511 8.16 -1.84 -16.84
N ARG A 512 8.28 -3.10 -17.26
CA ARG A 512 9.10 -3.51 -18.40
C ARG A 512 8.22 -3.85 -19.61
N ARG A 513 8.33 -3.04 -20.66
CA ARG A 513 7.65 -3.19 -21.94
C ARG A 513 8.62 -3.80 -22.96
N VAL A 514 8.35 -5.03 -23.42
CA VAL A 514 9.22 -5.68 -24.42
C VAL A 514 9.07 -5.08 -25.83
N ASP A 515 7.92 -4.48 -26.09
CA ASP A 515 7.64 -3.70 -27.33
C ASP A 515 8.20 -2.27 -27.28
N TYR A 516 8.52 -1.74 -26.08
CA TYR A 516 9.15 -0.44 -25.87
C TYR A 516 10.27 -0.56 -24.82
N PRO A 517 11.42 -1.21 -25.15
CA PRO A 517 12.41 -1.60 -24.15
C PRO A 517 13.26 -0.43 -23.60
N LYS A 518 13.23 0.74 -24.22
CA LYS A 518 14.02 1.91 -23.82
C LYS A 518 13.19 2.88 -23.00
N ARG A 519 13.87 3.58 -22.07
CA ARG A 519 13.33 4.72 -21.34
C ARG A 519 13.27 5.97 -22.26
N ASP A 520 12.20 6.75 -22.15
CA ASP A 520 11.98 7.99 -22.88
C ASP A 520 11.63 9.14 -21.93
N ASP A 521 12.66 9.81 -21.41
CA ASP A 521 12.50 10.93 -20.47
C ASP A 521 11.86 12.17 -21.11
N LYS A 522 11.95 12.32 -22.44
CA LYS A 522 11.32 13.47 -23.12
C LYS A 522 9.80 13.39 -23.09
N LYS A 523 9.26 12.19 -23.20
CA LYS A 523 7.82 11.98 -23.27
C LYS A 523 7.21 11.51 -21.94
N TYR A 524 7.93 10.68 -21.18
CA TYR A 524 7.35 9.94 -20.05
C TYR A 524 7.97 10.28 -18.68
N ARG A 525 8.76 11.35 -18.56
CA ARG A 525 9.10 11.89 -17.24
C ARG A 525 7.92 12.68 -16.66
N CYS A 526 6.79 12.02 -16.54
CA CYS A 526 5.51 12.57 -16.10
C CYS A 526 4.69 11.48 -15.41
N HIS A 527 3.64 11.87 -14.71
CA HIS A 527 2.63 10.94 -14.21
C HIS A 527 1.67 10.52 -15.33
N ILE A 528 1.36 9.22 -15.40
CA ILE A 528 0.16 8.73 -16.09
C ILE A 528 -0.99 8.82 -15.08
N VAL A 529 -2.02 9.55 -15.42
CA VAL A 529 -3.17 9.78 -14.52
C VAL A 529 -4.43 9.20 -15.14
N LEU A 530 -5.13 8.40 -14.34
CA LEU A 530 -6.44 7.86 -14.68
C LEU A 530 -7.51 8.61 -13.87
N ARG A 531 -8.56 9.02 -14.53
CA ARG A 531 -9.74 9.66 -13.90
C ARG A 531 -11.01 9.15 -14.53
N LYS A 532 -12.09 9.21 -13.76
CA LYS A 532 -13.44 9.02 -14.28
C LYS A 532 -13.98 10.37 -14.73
N ASP A 533 -14.47 10.49 -15.95
CA ASP A 533 -15.10 11.72 -16.42
C ASP A 533 -16.55 11.85 -15.96
N GLY A 534 -17.22 12.95 -16.33
CA GLY A 534 -18.61 13.21 -15.96
C GLY A 534 -19.62 12.23 -16.56
N GLU A 535 -19.26 11.52 -17.61
CA GLU A 535 -20.08 10.47 -18.26
C GLU A 535 -19.82 9.08 -17.68
N GLY A 536 -18.82 8.97 -16.79
CA GLY A 536 -18.45 7.72 -16.13
C GLY A 536 -17.36 6.92 -16.85
N GLU A 537 -16.81 7.45 -17.95
CA GLU A 537 -15.77 6.81 -18.74
C GLU A 537 -14.37 7.00 -18.12
N ILE A 538 -13.50 6.01 -18.36
CA ILE A 538 -12.11 6.08 -17.90
C ILE A 538 -11.30 6.94 -18.87
N ARG A 539 -10.76 8.06 -18.37
CA ARG A 539 -9.81 8.89 -19.10
C ARG A 539 -8.39 8.64 -18.62
N VAL A 540 -7.51 8.40 -19.54
CA VAL A 540 -6.08 8.24 -19.30
C VAL A 540 -5.35 9.43 -19.94
N GLY A 541 -4.47 10.05 -19.17
CA GLY A 541 -3.69 11.19 -19.66
C GLY A 541 -2.37 11.32 -18.91
N THR A 542 -1.59 12.31 -19.28
CA THR A 542 -0.33 12.65 -18.63
C THR A 542 -0.48 13.91 -17.80
N ARG A 543 0.28 14.01 -16.70
CA ARG A 543 0.42 15.21 -15.88
C ARG A 543 1.89 15.46 -15.61
N PRO A 544 2.40 16.68 -15.83
CA PRO A 544 3.76 17.07 -15.47
C PRO A 544 4.04 16.82 -13.98
N ILE A 545 5.31 16.68 -13.64
CA ILE A 545 5.77 16.57 -12.26
C ILE A 545 5.63 17.93 -11.58
N VAL A 546 5.24 17.92 -10.30
CA VAL A 546 5.10 19.12 -9.50
C VAL A 546 6.39 19.39 -8.70
N GLY A 547 6.92 20.61 -8.81
CA GLY A 547 8.08 21.07 -8.05
C GLY A 547 7.80 21.37 -6.58
N LEU A 548 8.83 21.84 -5.86
CA LEU A 548 8.70 22.26 -4.45
C LEU A 548 7.78 23.46 -4.28
N ASP A 549 7.73 24.35 -5.26
CA ASP A 549 6.85 25.52 -5.29
C ASP A 549 5.39 25.18 -5.60
N GLY A 550 5.09 23.90 -5.81
CA GLY A 550 3.76 23.42 -6.17
C GLY A 550 3.38 23.66 -7.64
N LYS A 551 4.29 24.18 -8.46
CA LYS A 551 4.05 24.40 -9.89
C LYS A 551 4.43 23.17 -10.71
N GLU A 552 3.69 22.94 -11.78
CA GLU A 552 4.04 21.92 -12.76
C GLU A 552 5.33 22.30 -13.48
N GLY A 553 6.32 21.40 -13.44
CA GLY A 553 7.56 21.56 -14.19
C GLY A 553 7.30 21.44 -15.71
N ALA A 554 8.06 22.14 -16.52
CA ALA A 554 8.09 21.90 -17.96
C ALA A 554 8.52 20.43 -18.20
N ALA A 555 7.77 19.73 -19.05
CA ALA A 555 8.02 18.32 -19.42
C ALA A 555 9.38 18.16 -20.11
#